data_d38eebab12f5f506413bce4745dd7973
#
_entry.id   d38eebab12f5f506413bce4745dd7973
#
_cell.length_a   1.000
_cell.length_b   1.000
_cell.length_c   1.000
_cell.angle_alpha   90.00
_cell.angle_beta   90.00
_cell.angle_gamma   90.00
#
_symmetry.space_group_name_H-M   'P 1'
#
loop_
_entity.id
_entity.type
_entity.pdbx_description
1 polymer ?
#
loop_
_entity_poly.entity_id
_entity_poly.type
_entity_poly.pdbx_seq_one_letter_code
_entity_poly.pdbx_strand_id
1 'polypeptide(L)'
;MTNLNDYADVCIEDFNPVGDAVVNVPGLDTPIAPISNIADFYIAHLLEIETVKQCVDAGITPPVWSSANTPGGDEKNAAKLAKYRPLVKNL
;
A
#
# COMPACT_ATOMS: atom_id res chain seq x y z
N MET A 1 1.79 -28.27 8.17
CA MET A 1 2.60 -27.03 8.36
C MET A 1 1.64 -25.84 8.52
N THR A 2 1.79 -25.10 9.59
CA THR A 2 1.01 -23.87 9.79
C THR A 2 1.61 -22.72 8.98
N ASN A 3 0.76 -21.81 8.52
CA ASN A 3 1.18 -20.60 7.80
C ASN A 3 0.48 -19.36 8.38
N LEU A 4 0.73 -18.19 7.82
CA LEU A 4 0.16 -16.95 8.33
C LEU A 4 -1.37 -16.91 8.26
N ASN A 5 -1.98 -17.60 7.30
CA ASN A 5 -3.45 -17.65 7.18
C ASN A 5 -4.10 -18.32 8.39
N ASP A 6 -3.40 -19.24 9.05
CA ASP A 6 -3.91 -19.92 10.24
C ASP A 6 -4.05 -19.00 11.45
N TYR A 7 -3.37 -17.87 11.45
CA TYR A 7 -3.33 -16.89 12.54
C TYR A 7 -3.98 -15.56 12.22
N ALA A 8 -4.20 -15.27 10.95
CA ALA A 8 -4.75 -13.97 10.52
C ALA A 8 -6.26 -13.94 10.69
N ASP A 9 -6.78 -12.82 11.19
CA ASP A 9 -8.22 -12.58 11.27
C ASP A 9 -8.83 -12.29 9.89
N VAL A 10 -8.05 -11.71 9.01
CA VAL A 10 -8.44 -11.38 7.63
C VAL A 10 -7.31 -11.78 6.69
N CYS A 11 -7.65 -12.50 5.64
CA CYS A 11 -6.74 -12.89 4.57
C CYS A 11 -7.22 -12.32 3.24
N ILE A 12 -6.32 -11.72 2.50
CA ILE A 12 -6.60 -11.22 1.14
C ILE A 12 -5.73 -12.01 0.18
N GLU A 13 -6.38 -12.69 -0.77
CA GLU A 13 -5.68 -13.45 -1.80
C GLU A 13 -5.24 -12.53 -2.93
N ASP A 14 -3.97 -12.56 -3.30
CA ASP A 14 -3.41 -11.76 -4.40
C ASP A 14 -3.33 -12.54 -5.73
N PHE A 15 -3.61 -13.84 -5.69
CA PHE A 15 -3.63 -14.75 -6.84
C PHE A 15 -2.29 -14.84 -7.59
N ASN A 16 -1.19 -14.50 -6.95
CA ASN A 16 0.13 -14.68 -7.54
C ASN A 16 0.44 -16.17 -7.75
N PRO A 17 1.09 -16.53 -8.87
CA PRO A 17 1.57 -17.89 -9.05
C PRO A 17 2.67 -18.25 -8.04
N VAL A 18 2.84 -19.54 -7.78
CA VAL A 18 3.92 -20.02 -6.94
C VAL A 18 5.26 -19.55 -7.49
N GLY A 19 6.07 -18.93 -6.63
CA GLY A 19 7.34 -18.35 -7.01
C GLY A 19 7.26 -16.94 -7.59
N ASP A 20 6.05 -16.43 -7.83
CA ASP A 20 5.65 -15.09 -8.30
C ASP A 20 6.37 -14.50 -9.53
N ALA A 21 7.55 -15.00 -9.92
CA ALA A 21 8.22 -14.62 -11.16
C ALA A 21 7.55 -15.28 -12.37
N VAL A 22 7.24 -14.50 -13.40
CA VAL A 22 6.31 -14.92 -14.45
C VAL A 22 6.88 -14.91 -15.86
N VAL A 23 8.11 -14.46 -16.06
CA VAL A 23 8.72 -14.38 -17.40
C VAL A 23 9.82 -15.41 -17.52
N ASN A 24 9.68 -16.29 -18.51
CA ASN A 24 10.71 -17.25 -18.89
C ASN A 24 11.51 -16.67 -20.07
N VAL A 25 12.82 -16.64 -19.92
CA VAL A 25 13.74 -16.21 -20.98
C VAL A 25 14.46 -17.43 -21.54
N PRO A 26 14.46 -17.67 -22.86
CA PRO A 26 15.19 -18.78 -23.44
C PRO A 26 16.67 -18.76 -23.03
N GLY A 27 17.17 -19.90 -22.56
CA GLY A 27 18.56 -20.03 -22.09
C GLY A 27 18.78 -19.69 -20.61
N LEU A 28 17.72 -19.32 -19.90
CA LEU A 28 17.74 -19.08 -18.46
C LEU A 28 16.81 -20.08 -17.76
N ASP A 29 17.33 -20.78 -16.75
CA ASP A 29 16.57 -21.82 -16.03
C ASP A 29 15.58 -21.24 -15.02
N THR A 30 15.79 -19.99 -14.60
CA THR A 30 15.01 -19.35 -13.54
C THR A 30 14.12 -18.26 -14.15
N PRO A 31 12.80 -18.28 -13.83
CA PRO A 31 11.91 -17.18 -14.22
C PRO A 31 12.34 -15.85 -13.59
N ILE A 32 12.02 -14.76 -14.26
CA ILE A 32 12.28 -13.39 -13.80
C ILE A 32 10.98 -12.59 -13.73
N ALA A 33 11.06 -11.35 -13.30
CA ALA A 33 9.95 -10.41 -13.18
C ALA A 33 8.88 -10.88 -12.17
N PRO A 34 9.16 -10.85 -10.88
CA PRO A 34 8.16 -11.13 -9.85
C PRO A 34 7.08 -10.06 -9.84
N ILE A 35 5.82 -10.48 -9.72
CA ILE A 35 4.64 -9.59 -9.77
C ILE A 35 3.98 -9.37 -8.42
N SER A 36 4.47 -10.01 -7.35
CA SER A 36 3.88 -9.84 -6.00
C SER A 36 3.89 -8.40 -5.55
N ASN A 37 4.97 -7.67 -5.79
CA ASN A 37 5.06 -6.24 -5.44
C ASN A 37 4.00 -5.40 -6.16
N ILE A 38 3.72 -5.65 -7.43
CA ILE A 38 2.69 -4.94 -8.21
C ILE A 38 1.31 -5.24 -7.63
N ALA A 39 1.00 -6.53 -7.42
CA ALA A 39 -0.28 -6.97 -6.89
C ALA A 39 -0.51 -6.45 -5.47
N ASP A 40 0.50 -6.53 -4.61
CA ASP A 40 0.38 -6.14 -3.21
C ASP A 40 0.26 -4.62 -3.05
N PHE A 41 0.97 -3.82 -3.84
CA PHE A 41 0.77 -2.36 -3.88
C PHE A 41 -0.62 -2.00 -4.39
N TYR A 42 -1.12 -2.69 -5.38
CA TYR A 42 -2.48 -2.48 -5.88
C TYR A 42 -3.52 -2.74 -4.78
N ILE A 43 -3.40 -3.86 -4.06
CA ILE A 43 -4.27 -4.20 -2.93
C ILE A 43 -4.18 -3.15 -1.82
N ALA A 44 -2.97 -2.69 -1.47
CA ALA A 44 -2.77 -1.65 -0.47
C ALA A 44 -3.49 -0.35 -0.85
N HIS A 45 -3.42 0.06 -2.10
CA HIS A 45 -4.15 1.24 -2.58
C HIS A 45 -5.66 1.05 -2.57
N LEU A 46 -6.17 -0.15 -2.87
CA LEU A 46 -7.60 -0.43 -2.74
C LEU A 46 -8.08 -0.31 -1.28
N LEU A 47 -7.32 -0.81 -0.32
CA LEU A 47 -7.60 -0.67 1.11
C LEU A 47 -7.58 0.79 1.55
N GLU A 48 -6.60 1.56 1.08
CA GLU A 48 -6.51 3.00 1.32
C GLU A 48 -7.73 3.74 0.80
N ILE A 49 -8.12 3.49 -0.45
CA ILE A 49 -9.30 4.11 -1.08
C ILE A 49 -10.56 3.82 -0.28
N GLU A 50 -10.81 2.57 0.07
CA GLU A 50 -12.01 2.18 0.84
C GLU A 50 -12.00 2.79 2.23
N THR A 51 -10.85 2.86 2.89
CA THR A 51 -10.71 3.49 4.21
C THR A 51 -11.04 4.97 4.15
N VAL A 52 -10.48 5.68 3.17
CA VAL A 52 -10.74 7.11 2.97
C VAL A 52 -12.22 7.37 2.68
N LYS A 53 -12.83 6.56 1.82
CA LYS A 53 -14.26 6.66 1.50
C LYS A 53 -15.13 6.48 2.76
N GLN A 54 -14.85 5.47 3.56
CA GLN A 54 -15.59 5.23 4.80
C GLN A 54 -15.42 6.36 5.81
N CYS A 55 -14.23 6.94 5.92
CA CYS A 55 -14.01 8.12 6.77
C CYS A 55 -14.87 9.30 6.32
N VAL A 56 -14.86 9.61 5.03
CA VAL A 56 -15.66 10.71 4.46
C VAL A 56 -17.17 10.48 4.68
N ASP A 57 -17.64 9.27 4.46
CA ASP A 57 -19.05 8.90 4.69
C ASP A 57 -19.46 9.04 6.16
N ALA A 58 -18.52 8.84 7.09
CA ALA A 58 -18.72 9.02 8.52
C ALA A 58 -18.53 10.48 9.00
N GLY A 59 -18.29 11.42 8.11
CA GLY A 59 -18.02 12.81 8.44
C GLY A 59 -16.63 13.07 9.02
N ILE A 60 -15.71 12.15 8.86
CA ILE A 60 -14.33 12.24 9.33
C ILE A 60 -13.43 12.67 8.15
N THR A 61 -12.61 13.70 8.36
CA THR A 61 -11.59 14.09 7.37
C THR A 61 -10.29 13.33 7.64
N PRO A 62 -9.92 12.35 6.81
CA PRO A 62 -8.68 11.60 7.01
C PRO A 62 -7.45 12.46 6.68
N PRO A 63 -6.29 12.22 7.33
CA PRO A 63 -5.06 12.99 7.14
C PRO A 63 -4.34 12.56 5.85
N VAL A 64 -4.92 12.81 4.70
CA VAL A 64 -4.33 12.48 3.41
C VAL A 64 -3.28 13.52 3.02
N TRP A 65 -2.10 13.06 2.62
CA TRP A 65 -1.01 13.91 2.17
C TRP A 65 -1.25 14.41 0.74
N SER A 66 -0.94 15.67 0.52
CA SER A 66 -0.89 16.24 -0.83
C SER A 66 0.53 16.07 -1.40
N SER A 67 0.63 15.84 -2.71
CA SER A 67 1.94 15.79 -3.35
C SER A 67 2.64 17.14 -3.26
N ALA A 68 3.90 17.16 -2.83
CA ALA A 68 4.74 18.35 -2.84
C ALA A 68 4.99 18.90 -4.27
N ASN A 69 4.80 18.05 -5.27
CA ASN A 69 4.93 18.43 -6.69
C ASN A 69 3.70 19.17 -7.24
N THR A 70 2.66 19.33 -6.44
CA THR A 70 1.47 20.11 -6.83
C THR A 70 1.50 21.50 -6.18
N PRO A 71 0.98 22.54 -6.87
CA PRO A 71 0.89 23.87 -6.27
C PRO A 71 0.15 23.85 -4.93
N GLY A 72 0.76 24.41 -3.89
CA GLY A 72 0.19 24.43 -2.55
C GLY A 72 0.25 23.10 -1.78
N GLY A 73 0.97 22.11 -2.28
CA GLY A 73 1.10 20.81 -1.61
C GLY A 73 1.78 20.91 -0.26
N ASP A 74 2.88 21.67 -0.17
CA ASP A 74 3.63 21.85 1.07
C ASP A 74 2.80 22.58 2.14
N GLU A 75 2.08 23.61 1.76
CA GLU A 75 1.21 24.37 2.66
C GLU A 75 0.08 23.50 3.21
N LYS A 76 -0.52 22.66 2.37
CA LYS A 76 -1.57 21.72 2.80
C LYS A 76 -1.05 20.68 3.78
N ASN A 77 0.21 20.30 3.65
CA ASN A 77 0.85 19.30 4.50
C ASN A 77 1.39 19.88 5.83
N ALA A 78 1.63 21.18 5.91
CA ALA A 78 2.29 21.82 7.06
C ALA A 78 1.60 21.52 8.40
N ALA A 79 0.27 21.61 8.46
CA ALA A 79 -0.50 21.32 9.67
C ALA A 79 -0.43 19.84 10.05
N LYS A 80 -0.42 18.94 9.06
CA LYS A 80 -0.28 17.49 9.27
C LYS A 80 1.12 17.15 9.79
N LEU A 81 2.16 17.75 9.21
CA LEU A 81 3.54 17.61 9.68
C LEU A 81 3.69 18.05 11.15
N ALA A 82 3.14 19.21 11.49
CA ALA A 82 3.19 19.73 12.86
C ALA A 82 2.50 18.78 13.85
N LYS A 83 1.37 18.18 13.46
CA LYS A 83 0.62 17.25 14.30
C LYS A 83 1.32 15.90 14.47
N TYR A 84 1.84 15.33 13.41
CA TYR A 84 2.32 13.93 13.41
C TYR A 84 3.82 13.77 13.62
N ARG A 85 4.64 14.80 13.35
CA ARG A 85 6.10 14.73 13.53
C ARG A 85 6.51 14.34 14.95
N PRO A 86 5.87 14.81 16.04
CA PRO A 86 6.20 14.35 17.39
C PRO A 86 5.87 12.88 17.65
N LEU A 87 4.97 12.29 16.87
CA LEU A 87 4.49 10.91 17.05
C LEU A 87 5.23 9.91 16.13
N VAL A 88 5.82 10.39 15.06
CA VAL A 88 6.48 9.55 14.03
C VAL A 88 7.94 9.99 13.90
N LYS A 89 8.85 9.14 14.34
CA LYS A 89 10.27 9.46 14.48
C LYS A 89 10.94 9.98 13.20
N ASN A 90 10.55 9.45 12.05
CA ASN A 90 11.20 9.73 10.76
C ASN A 90 10.30 10.50 9.77
N LEU A 91 9.33 11.22 10.29
CA LEU A 91 8.45 12.02 9.45
C LEU A 91 9.06 13.37 9.08
#